data_a06c169014ff655c099977de662a0648
#
_entry.id   a06c169014ff655c099977de662a0648
#
_cell.length_a   1.000
_cell.length_b   1.000
_cell.length_c   1.000
_cell.angle_alpha   90.00
_cell.angle_beta   90.00
_cell.angle_gamma   90.00
#
_symmetry.space_group_name_H-M   'P 1'
#
loop_
_entity.id
_entity.type
_entity.pdbx_description
1 polymer ?
#
loop_
_entity_poly.entity_id
_entity_poly.type
_entity_poly.pdbx_seq_one_letter_code
_entity_poly.pdbx_strand_id
1 'polypeptide(L)'
;MKIGIDGGGTKTKGVLYKEQEIVDEYIGEMGNPIVNFELAISNVVQVINHLLSNNNLHYSDINCISIGMAGASTIIDKLTLAFNEKIGCRFVVDSDLKMSHIATFKNNDGNLFIAGTGSSLLSRKDGIFIQKGGWGHILGDEGSGYWIGKQILKTYVDYLDYAESPLDFCELVPALEELFPDRSTIVQTVYSEPKTEVAKLASFCSTYDANYFLHTLAQQAGKDIAKALLSCNSETIIPVAFEGSVVKKNATVLNSCISVIDSSQKRLNIIPSKSATESVFYL
;
A
#
# COMPACT_ATOMS: atom_id res chain seq x y z
N MET A 1 24.42 14.08 7.06
CA MET A 1 23.29 13.89 6.14
C MET A 1 22.67 12.50 6.31
N LYS A 2 21.43 12.30 5.86
CA LYS A 2 20.75 10.99 5.83
C LYS A 2 20.01 10.83 4.50
N ILE A 3 19.87 9.60 4.02
CA ILE A 3 19.12 9.30 2.79
C ILE A 3 18.02 8.29 3.11
N GLY A 4 16.80 8.59 2.67
CA GLY A 4 15.67 7.66 2.71
C GLY A 4 15.30 7.21 1.31
N ILE A 5 15.11 5.90 1.11
CA ILE A 5 14.72 5.29 -0.16
C ILE A 5 13.38 4.57 0.01
N ASP A 6 12.51 4.76 -0.98
CA ASP A 6 11.23 4.07 -1.13
C ASP A 6 11.16 3.44 -2.53
N GLY A 7 11.47 2.16 -2.61
CA GLY A 7 11.55 1.36 -3.84
C GLY A 7 10.26 0.62 -4.11
N GLY A 8 9.42 1.18 -4.97
CA GLY A 8 8.13 0.61 -5.38
C GLY A 8 8.19 -0.25 -6.64
N GLY A 9 7.02 -0.75 -7.05
CA GLY A 9 6.87 -1.59 -8.25
C GLY A 9 7.12 -0.88 -9.58
N THR A 10 7.03 0.45 -9.62
CA THR A 10 7.16 1.24 -10.86
C THR A 10 8.23 2.32 -10.79
N LYS A 11 8.61 2.75 -9.61
CA LYS A 11 9.58 3.82 -9.38
C LYS A 11 10.28 3.65 -8.02
N THR A 12 11.44 4.28 -7.89
CA THR A 12 12.18 4.40 -6.62
C THR A 12 12.31 5.88 -6.29
N LYS A 13 11.79 6.30 -5.14
CA LYS A 13 11.99 7.66 -4.63
C LYS A 13 13.14 7.68 -3.64
N GLY A 14 14.12 8.56 -3.85
CA GLY A 14 15.17 8.86 -2.89
C GLY A 14 15.03 10.28 -2.37
N VAL A 15 15.28 10.48 -1.08
CA VAL A 15 15.25 11.79 -0.42
C VAL A 15 16.50 11.98 0.42
N LEU A 16 17.21 13.07 0.18
CA LEU A 16 18.36 13.51 0.97
C LEU A 16 17.89 14.49 2.05
N TYR A 17 18.26 14.21 3.29
CA TYR A 17 17.89 15.02 4.45
C TYR A 17 19.13 15.61 5.15
N LYS A 18 19.02 16.87 5.54
CA LYS A 18 19.88 17.51 6.53
C LYS A 18 19.05 17.75 7.78
N GLU A 19 19.39 17.08 8.89
CA GLU A 19 18.54 17.01 10.07
C GLU A 19 17.16 16.42 9.71
N GLN A 20 16.09 17.19 9.67
CA GLN A 20 14.75 16.78 9.24
C GLN A 20 14.26 17.52 7.99
N GLU A 21 15.08 18.40 7.42
CA GLU A 21 14.74 19.15 6.21
C GLU A 21 15.15 18.39 4.96
N ILE A 22 14.29 18.45 3.95
CA ILE A 22 14.56 17.87 2.62
C ILE A 22 15.54 18.82 1.91
N VAL A 23 16.69 18.27 1.52
CA VAL A 23 17.73 18.98 0.74
C VAL A 23 17.53 18.72 -0.75
N ASP A 24 17.25 17.47 -1.12
CA ASP A 24 17.10 17.04 -2.50
C ASP A 24 16.23 15.79 -2.59
N GLU A 25 15.57 15.62 -3.73
CA GLU A 25 14.75 14.45 -4.05
C GLU A 25 15.03 13.97 -5.46
N TYR A 26 15.07 12.67 -5.65
CA TYR A 26 15.20 12.06 -6.97
C TYR A 26 14.27 10.86 -7.14
N ILE A 27 13.69 10.72 -8.33
CA ILE A 27 12.83 9.59 -8.71
C ILE A 27 13.52 8.82 -9.81
N GLY A 28 13.90 7.59 -9.53
CA GLY A 28 14.46 6.62 -10.48
C GLY A 28 13.44 5.54 -10.85
N GLU A 29 13.92 4.55 -11.60
CA GLU A 29 13.17 3.41 -12.10
C GLU A 29 12.73 2.47 -10.97
N MET A 30 12.01 1.39 -11.29
CA MET A 30 11.42 0.46 -10.34
C MET A 30 12.43 -0.13 -9.34
N GLY A 31 12.00 -0.29 -8.07
CA GLY A 31 12.80 -0.82 -6.97
C GLY A 31 12.23 -2.09 -6.32
N ASN A 32 11.48 -2.92 -7.08
CA ASN A 32 10.90 -4.16 -6.56
C ASN A 32 11.79 -5.38 -6.91
N PRO A 33 12.49 -5.97 -5.92
CA PRO A 33 13.42 -7.06 -6.14
C PRO A 33 12.76 -8.40 -6.48
N ILE A 34 11.45 -8.55 -6.26
CA ILE A 34 10.70 -9.74 -6.66
C ILE A 34 10.46 -9.74 -8.18
N VAL A 35 10.30 -8.56 -8.79
CA VAL A 35 10.13 -8.43 -10.23
C VAL A 35 11.46 -8.67 -10.96
N ASN A 36 12.51 -7.99 -10.51
CA ASN A 36 13.88 -8.19 -11.01
C ASN A 36 14.88 -7.77 -9.93
N PHE A 37 15.58 -8.75 -9.37
CA PHE A 37 16.46 -8.55 -8.22
C PHE A 37 17.64 -7.61 -8.53
N GLU A 38 18.38 -7.93 -9.59
CA GLU A 38 19.60 -7.17 -9.94
C GLU A 38 19.27 -5.74 -10.40
N LEU A 39 18.22 -5.60 -11.21
CA LEU A 39 17.77 -4.30 -11.69
C LEU A 39 17.29 -3.41 -10.55
N ALA A 40 16.52 -3.96 -9.61
CA ALA A 40 16.01 -3.21 -8.46
C ALA A 40 17.15 -2.66 -7.58
N ILE A 41 18.19 -3.48 -7.32
CA ILE A 41 19.38 -3.06 -6.58
C ILE A 41 20.12 -1.96 -7.35
N SER A 42 20.34 -2.17 -8.65
CA SER A 42 20.99 -1.19 -9.51
C SER A 42 20.28 0.16 -9.50
N ASN A 43 18.95 0.16 -9.63
CA ASN A 43 18.13 1.37 -9.61
C ASN A 43 18.18 2.10 -8.26
N VAL A 44 18.13 1.37 -7.13
CA VAL A 44 18.27 1.97 -5.79
C VAL A 44 19.65 2.61 -5.65
N VAL A 45 20.74 1.92 -6.04
CA VAL A 45 22.10 2.47 -5.98
C VAL A 45 22.25 3.68 -6.89
N GLN A 46 21.64 3.65 -8.07
CA GLN A 46 21.64 4.80 -8.99
C GLN A 46 20.96 6.03 -8.37
N VAL A 47 19.81 5.84 -7.69
CA VAL A 47 19.13 6.93 -6.96
C VAL A 47 20.03 7.51 -5.86
N ILE A 48 20.69 6.67 -5.08
CA ILE A 48 21.61 7.12 -4.03
C ILE A 48 22.77 7.91 -4.64
N ASN A 49 23.43 7.36 -5.67
CA ASN A 49 24.55 8.01 -6.32
C ASN A 49 24.16 9.33 -6.99
N HIS A 50 22.95 9.43 -7.54
CA HIS A 50 22.44 10.70 -8.08
C HIS A 50 22.34 11.77 -6.98
N LEU A 51 21.73 11.44 -5.84
CA LEU A 51 21.62 12.38 -4.71
C LEU A 51 23.00 12.79 -4.18
N LEU A 52 23.95 11.88 -4.09
CA LEU A 52 25.31 12.18 -3.67
C LEU A 52 26.01 13.13 -4.66
N SER A 53 26.01 12.79 -5.95
CA SER A 53 26.72 13.57 -6.97
C SER A 53 26.12 14.96 -7.18
N ASN A 54 24.77 15.06 -7.18
CA ASN A 54 24.08 16.34 -7.35
C ASN A 54 24.36 17.34 -6.21
N ASN A 55 24.70 16.82 -5.01
CA ASN A 55 24.98 17.63 -3.83
C ASN A 55 26.48 17.68 -3.47
N ASN A 56 27.39 17.19 -4.34
CA ASN A 56 28.84 17.11 -4.10
C ASN A 56 29.16 16.38 -2.78
N LEU A 57 28.47 15.28 -2.49
CA LEU A 57 28.63 14.46 -1.29
C LEU A 57 29.29 13.11 -1.62
N HIS A 58 29.93 12.52 -0.61
CA HIS A 58 30.43 11.16 -0.61
C HIS A 58 29.71 10.31 0.43
N TYR A 59 29.84 8.99 0.36
CA TYR A 59 29.25 8.09 1.38
C TYR A 59 29.71 8.43 2.81
N SER A 60 30.93 8.96 2.98
CA SER A 60 31.45 9.43 4.28
C SER A 60 30.65 10.57 4.91
N ASP A 61 29.90 11.33 4.11
CA ASP A 61 29.08 12.45 4.57
C ASP A 61 27.67 12.01 5.02
N ILE A 62 27.36 10.72 4.79
CA ILE A 62 26.05 10.11 5.07
C ILE A 62 26.12 9.29 6.35
N ASN A 63 25.35 9.68 7.35
CA ASN A 63 25.29 8.99 8.64
C ASN A 63 24.54 7.64 8.55
N CYS A 64 23.48 7.59 7.75
CA CYS A 64 22.67 6.39 7.55
C CYS A 64 21.82 6.49 6.29
N ILE A 65 21.58 5.35 5.64
CA ILE A 65 20.60 5.19 4.56
C ILE A 65 19.52 4.21 5.00
N SER A 66 18.24 4.59 4.91
CA SER A 66 17.12 3.64 5.04
C SER A 66 16.61 3.26 3.66
N ILE A 67 16.40 1.97 3.41
CA ILE A 67 15.96 1.43 2.13
C ILE A 67 14.70 0.60 2.35
N GLY A 68 13.54 1.15 1.98
CA GLY A 68 12.26 0.42 1.94
C GLY A 68 12.04 -0.12 0.53
N MET A 69 11.78 -1.41 0.38
CA MET A 69 11.56 -2.01 -0.94
C MET A 69 10.29 -2.87 -0.95
N ALA A 70 9.41 -2.63 -1.93
CA ALA A 70 8.22 -3.45 -2.13
C ALA A 70 8.61 -4.92 -2.37
N GLY A 71 7.95 -5.85 -1.67
CA GLY A 71 8.22 -7.28 -1.78
C GLY A 71 9.48 -7.78 -1.07
N ALA A 72 10.23 -6.93 -0.35
CA ALA A 72 11.49 -7.31 0.27
C ALA A 72 11.37 -8.25 1.48
N SER A 73 10.21 -8.37 2.11
CA SER A 73 10.01 -9.00 3.43
C SER A 73 10.59 -10.40 3.57
N THR A 74 10.67 -11.19 2.49
CA THR A 74 11.18 -12.58 2.52
C THR A 74 12.64 -12.72 2.10
N ILE A 75 13.29 -11.64 1.66
CA ILE A 75 14.65 -11.68 1.07
C ILE A 75 15.60 -10.61 1.63
N ILE A 76 15.30 -10.11 2.84
CA ILE A 76 16.07 -9.01 3.48
C ILE A 76 17.56 -9.36 3.60
N ASP A 77 17.91 -10.58 4.03
CA ASP A 77 19.30 -10.99 4.16
C ASP A 77 20.05 -10.96 2.82
N LYS A 78 19.39 -11.42 1.75
CA LYS A 78 19.95 -11.38 0.39
C LYS A 78 20.15 -9.94 -0.10
N LEU A 79 19.20 -9.06 0.18
CA LEU A 79 19.31 -7.63 -0.14
C LEU A 79 20.43 -6.97 0.66
N THR A 80 20.54 -7.26 1.95
CA THR A 80 21.61 -6.74 2.82
C THR A 80 22.99 -7.11 2.27
N LEU A 81 23.19 -8.37 1.88
CA LEU A 81 24.44 -8.82 1.26
C LEU A 81 24.76 -8.06 -0.04
N ALA A 82 23.76 -7.92 -0.92
CA ALA A 82 23.94 -7.24 -2.20
C ALA A 82 24.25 -5.74 -2.06
N PHE A 83 23.64 -5.06 -1.07
CA PHE A 83 23.91 -3.65 -0.80
C PHE A 83 25.24 -3.42 -0.08
N ASN A 84 25.72 -4.36 0.76
CA ASN A 84 27.02 -4.27 1.42
C ASN A 84 28.20 -4.09 0.44
N GLU A 85 28.08 -4.67 -0.76
CA GLU A 85 29.09 -4.54 -1.81
C GLU A 85 29.06 -3.18 -2.55
N LYS A 86 27.98 -2.40 -2.39
CA LYS A 86 27.68 -1.21 -3.22
C LYS A 86 27.56 0.07 -2.42
N ILE A 87 27.24 0.00 -1.13
CA ILE A 87 27.01 1.15 -0.26
C ILE A 87 28.14 1.29 0.74
N GLY A 88 28.83 2.42 0.70
CA GLY A 88 30.01 2.70 1.51
C GLY A 88 29.73 3.35 2.87
N CYS A 89 28.52 3.24 3.41
CA CYS A 89 28.16 3.78 4.72
C CYS A 89 27.13 2.87 5.43
N ARG A 90 26.76 3.21 6.66
CA ARG A 90 25.69 2.49 7.40
C ARG A 90 24.37 2.56 6.64
N PHE A 91 23.71 1.43 6.47
CA PHE A 91 22.36 1.36 5.93
C PHE A 91 21.49 0.32 6.65
N VAL A 92 20.19 0.44 6.49
CA VAL A 92 19.18 -0.55 6.91
C VAL A 92 18.25 -0.77 5.74
N VAL A 93 18.02 -2.03 5.36
CA VAL A 93 17.06 -2.43 4.32
C VAL A 93 15.94 -3.27 4.93
N ASP A 94 14.70 -2.99 4.54
CA ASP A 94 13.52 -3.78 4.91
C ASP A 94 12.40 -3.57 3.86
N SER A 95 11.21 -4.10 4.11
CA SER A 95 10.06 -3.82 3.25
C SER A 95 9.64 -2.34 3.33
N ASP A 96 9.10 -1.82 2.24
CA ASP A 96 8.48 -0.49 2.16
C ASP A 96 7.41 -0.29 3.25
N LEU A 97 6.57 -1.32 3.47
CA LEU A 97 5.54 -1.34 4.50
C LEU A 97 6.12 -1.15 5.91
N LYS A 98 7.22 -1.86 6.24
CA LYS A 98 7.87 -1.75 7.56
C LYS A 98 8.57 -0.41 7.74
N MET A 99 9.22 0.10 6.70
CA MET A 99 9.83 1.43 6.74
C MET A 99 8.79 2.53 6.90
N SER A 100 7.64 2.45 6.20
CA SER A 100 6.52 3.37 6.40
C SER A 100 5.93 3.29 7.81
N HIS A 101 5.85 2.09 8.39
CA HIS A 101 5.42 1.92 9.78
C HIS A 101 6.40 2.60 10.76
N ILE A 102 7.71 2.34 10.61
CA ILE A 102 8.77 2.93 11.44
C ILE A 102 8.72 4.47 11.35
N ALA A 103 8.57 5.01 10.15
CA ALA A 103 8.44 6.46 9.93
C ALA A 103 7.20 7.04 10.62
N THR A 104 6.06 6.39 10.46
CA THR A 104 4.76 6.86 10.96
C THR A 104 4.69 6.84 12.47
N PHE A 105 5.10 5.76 13.10
CA PHE A 105 5.02 5.54 14.55
C PHE A 105 6.33 5.85 15.29
N LYS A 106 7.34 6.41 14.58
CA LYS A 106 8.65 6.76 15.17
C LYS A 106 9.30 5.57 15.87
N ASN A 107 9.21 4.39 15.23
CA ASN A 107 9.65 3.10 15.77
C ASN A 107 8.96 2.69 17.08
N ASN A 108 7.73 3.17 17.36
CA ASN A 108 6.88 2.71 18.46
C ASN A 108 5.79 1.76 17.96
N ASP A 109 5.01 1.24 18.90
CA ASP A 109 3.88 0.35 18.62
C ASP A 109 2.74 1.11 17.90
N GLY A 110 2.05 0.42 17.01
CA GLY A 110 0.99 0.98 16.19
C GLY A 110 0.60 0.08 15.03
N ASN A 111 -0.35 0.53 14.23
CA ASN A 111 -0.95 -0.23 13.15
C ASN A 111 -0.94 0.58 11.86
N LEU A 112 -0.22 0.12 10.85
CA LEU A 112 -0.27 0.69 9.51
C LEU A 112 -1.13 -0.21 8.63
N PHE A 113 -2.28 0.31 8.18
CA PHE A 113 -3.16 -0.37 7.25
C PHE A 113 -3.06 0.26 5.86
N ILE A 114 -2.72 -0.55 4.86
CA ILE A 114 -2.71 -0.15 3.46
C ILE A 114 -3.95 -0.72 2.78
N ALA A 115 -4.75 0.15 2.12
CA ALA A 115 -5.86 -0.23 1.24
C ALA A 115 -5.78 0.60 -0.06
N GLY A 116 -5.00 0.10 -1.00
CA GLY A 116 -4.83 0.61 -2.35
C GLY A 116 -5.28 -0.42 -3.37
N THR A 117 -4.45 -0.76 -4.35
CA THR A 117 -4.70 -1.88 -5.29
C THR A 117 -4.88 -3.20 -4.54
N GLY A 118 -4.02 -3.51 -3.57
CA GLY A 118 -4.18 -4.60 -2.60
C GLY A 118 -4.39 -4.06 -1.19
N SER A 119 -4.48 -4.95 -0.19
CA SER A 119 -4.59 -4.56 1.22
C SER A 119 -3.68 -5.37 2.13
N SER A 120 -3.16 -4.72 3.17
CA SER A 120 -2.33 -5.34 4.20
C SER A 120 -2.33 -4.51 5.48
N LEU A 121 -2.28 -5.16 6.62
CA LEU A 121 -2.04 -4.57 7.93
C LEU A 121 -0.65 -4.98 8.43
N LEU A 122 0.17 -4.02 8.82
CA LEU A 122 1.36 -4.25 9.63
C LEU A 122 1.12 -3.66 11.02
N SER A 123 1.05 -4.53 12.01
CA SER A 123 0.93 -4.17 13.43
C SER A 123 2.29 -4.35 14.10
N ARG A 124 2.67 -3.42 14.96
CA ARG A 124 3.78 -3.59 15.90
C ARG A 124 3.22 -3.53 17.30
N LYS A 125 3.53 -4.54 18.10
CA LYS A 125 3.14 -4.64 19.50
C LYS A 125 4.31 -5.19 20.34
N ASP A 126 4.64 -4.52 21.42
CA ASP A 126 5.77 -4.85 22.29
C ASP A 126 7.09 -5.02 21.50
N GLY A 127 7.27 -4.20 20.46
CA GLY A 127 8.43 -4.24 19.56
C GLY A 127 8.37 -5.32 18.47
N ILE A 128 7.38 -6.21 18.48
CA ILE A 128 7.24 -7.32 17.53
C ILE A 128 6.32 -6.93 16.39
N PHE A 129 6.77 -7.11 15.15
CA PHE A 129 5.96 -6.89 13.95
C PHE A 129 5.14 -8.12 13.58
N ILE A 130 3.86 -7.92 13.32
CA ILE A 130 2.90 -8.94 12.87
C ILE A 130 2.20 -8.39 11.62
N GLN A 131 2.29 -9.12 10.51
CA GLN A 131 1.54 -8.81 9.30
C GLN A 131 0.24 -9.62 9.23
N LYS A 132 -0.86 -8.96 8.85
CA LYS A 132 -2.15 -9.58 8.53
C LYS A 132 -2.57 -9.15 7.13
N GLY A 133 -3.14 -10.09 6.38
CA GLY A 133 -3.42 -9.85 4.96
C GLY A 133 -2.15 -9.77 4.11
N GLY A 134 -2.23 -9.13 2.94
CA GLY A 134 -1.10 -9.08 2.00
C GLY A 134 -0.80 -10.41 1.31
N TRP A 135 -1.76 -11.33 1.27
CA TRP A 135 -1.65 -12.63 0.58
C TRP A 135 -1.82 -12.53 -0.93
N GLY A 136 -2.07 -11.30 -1.43
CA GLY A 136 -2.36 -11.04 -2.82
C GLY A 136 -3.83 -11.26 -3.19
N HIS A 137 -4.18 -10.79 -4.38
CA HIS A 137 -5.56 -10.64 -4.85
C HIS A 137 -6.33 -11.95 -5.07
N ILE A 138 -5.63 -13.09 -5.16
CA ILE A 138 -6.26 -14.41 -5.33
C ILE A 138 -6.72 -14.96 -3.97
N LEU A 139 -5.90 -14.83 -2.93
CA LEU A 139 -6.11 -15.44 -1.62
C LEU A 139 -6.58 -14.46 -0.55
N GLY A 140 -6.55 -13.15 -0.81
CA GLY A 140 -6.82 -12.10 0.16
C GLY A 140 -7.13 -10.77 -0.50
N ASP A 141 -6.50 -9.72 0.04
CA ASP A 141 -6.68 -8.32 -0.35
C ASP A 141 -8.11 -7.79 -0.09
N GLU A 142 -8.85 -8.36 0.88
CA GLU A 142 -10.16 -7.87 1.29
C GLU A 142 -10.09 -6.39 1.68
N GLY A 143 -11.10 -5.62 1.27
CA GLY A 143 -11.14 -4.17 1.50
C GLY A 143 -10.24 -3.34 0.58
N SER A 144 -9.56 -3.96 -0.39
CA SER A 144 -8.74 -3.27 -1.41
C SER A 144 -9.55 -2.85 -2.63
N GLY A 145 -8.92 -2.03 -3.50
CA GLY A 145 -9.49 -1.65 -4.79
C GLY A 145 -9.70 -2.85 -5.71
N TYR A 146 -8.76 -3.81 -5.73
CA TYR A 146 -8.94 -5.03 -6.51
C TYR A 146 -10.13 -5.85 -6.00
N TRP A 147 -10.27 -6.01 -4.68
CA TRP A 147 -11.39 -6.73 -4.10
C TRP A 147 -12.74 -6.10 -4.50
N ILE A 148 -12.86 -4.76 -4.38
CA ILE A 148 -14.06 -4.03 -4.79
C ILE A 148 -14.31 -4.21 -6.29
N GLY A 149 -13.31 -3.99 -7.14
CA GLY A 149 -13.42 -4.13 -8.59
C GLY A 149 -13.80 -5.54 -9.02
N LYS A 150 -13.24 -6.56 -8.35
CA LYS A 150 -13.62 -7.96 -8.58
C LYS A 150 -15.07 -8.24 -8.25
N GLN A 151 -15.62 -7.66 -7.16
CA GLN A 151 -17.05 -7.82 -6.84
C GLN A 151 -17.93 -7.14 -7.88
N ILE A 152 -17.56 -5.95 -8.37
CA ILE A 152 -18.27 -5.26 -9.45
C ILE A 152 -18.27 -6.11 -10.72
N LEU A 153 -17.11 -6.62 -11.16
CA LEU A 153 -17.01 -7.47 -12.36
C LEU A 153 -17.78 -8.78 -12.20
N LYS A 154 -17.72 -9.40 -11.02
CA LYS A 154 -18.48 -10.62 -10.78
C LYS A 154 -19.98 -10.39 -10.91
N THR A 155 -20.49 -9.31 -10.33
CA THR A 155 -21.90 -8.94 -10.46
C THR A 155 -22.27 -8.60 -11.90
N TYR A 156 -21.35 -7.96 -12.65
CA TYR A 156 -21.57 -7.69 -14.06
C TYR A 156 -21.63 -8.95 -14.93
N VAL A 157 -20.79 -9.93 -14.65
CA VAL A 157 -20.85 -11.26 -15.34
C VAL A 157 -22.16 -11.97 -15.01
N ASP A 158 -22.61 -11.96 -13.75
CA ASP A 158 -23.90 -12.53 -13.36
C ASP A 158 -25.07 -11.84 -14.07
N TYR A 159 -25.01 -10.51 -14.24
CA TYR A 159 -25.98 -9.73 -15.03
C TYR A 159 -25.98 -10.15 -16.50
N LEU A 160 -24.80 -10.28 -17.12
CA LEU A 160 -24.67 -10.68 -18.54
C LEU A 160 -25.16 -12.12 -18.80
N ASP A 161 -24.88 -13.05 -17.89
CA ASP A 161 -25.20 -14.46 -18.07
C ASP A 161 -26.67 -14.79 -17.68
N TYR A 162 -27.22 -14.12 -16.66
CA TYR A 162 -28.50 -14.52 -16.05
C TYR A 162 -29.53 -13.38 -15.96
N ALA A 163 -29.18 -12.16 -16.34
CA ALA A 163 -29.98 -10.95 -16.10
C ALA A 163 -30.33 -10.70 -14.62
N GLU A 164 -29.52 -11.26 -13.71
CA GLU A 164 -29.68 -11.10 -12.27
C GLU A 164 -28.72 -10.04 -11.76
N SER A 165 -29.20 -9.10 -10.94
CA SER A 165 -28.40 -8.08 -10.31
C SER A 165 -28.99 -7.59 -9.00
N PRO A 166 -28.16 -7.10 -8.06
CA PRO A 166 -28.63 -6.37 -6.90
C PRO A 166 -29.36 -5.09 -7.26
N LEU A 167 -30.06 -4.52 -6.27
CA LEU A 167 -30.71 -3.22 -6.40
C LEU A 167 -29.69 -2.17 -6.89
N ASP A 168 -30.12 -1.33 -7.80
CA ASP A 168 -29.37 -0.20 -8.40
C ASP A 168 -28.14 -0.58 -9.24
N PHE A 169 -27.80 -1.87 -9.35
CA PHE A 169 -26.66 -2.28 -10.19
C PHE A 169 -26.81 -1.87 -11.66
N CYS A 170 -28.04 -1.86 -12.18
CA CYS A 170 -28.33 -1.49 -13.56
C CYS A 170 -27.87 -0.05 -13.93
N GLU A 171 -27.71 0.83 -12.96
CA GLU A 171 -27.16 2.18 -13.16
C GLU A 171 -25.71 2.15 -13.62
N LEU A 172 -24.97 1.09 -13.31
CA LEU A 172 -23.55 0.93 -13.62
C LEU A 172 -23.33 0.30 -15.01
N VAL A 173 -24.35 -0.38 -15.53
CA VAL A 173 -24.25 -1.17 -16.77
C VAL A 173 -23.74 -0.35 -17.95
N PRO A 174 -24.25 0.87 -18.24
CA PRO A 174 -23.75 1.64 -19.38
C PRO A 174 -22.25 1.95 -19.30
N ALA A 175 -21.75 2.28 -18.09
CA ALA A 175 -20.32 2.55 -17.90
C ALA A 175 -19.48 1.27 -17.96
N LEU A 176 -20.03 0.13 -17.54
CA LEU A 176 -19.36 -1.15 -17.64
C LEU A 176 -19.34 -1.67 -19.07
N GLU A 177 -20.39 -1.46 -19.87
CA GLU A 177 -20.42 -1.78 -21.31
C GLU A 177 -19.39 -0.98 -22.09
N GLU A 178 -19.18 0.30 -21.74
CA GLU A 178 -18.14 1.14 -22.37
C GLU A 178 -16.73 0.60 -22.08
N LEU A 179 -16.47 0.16 -20.82
CA LEU A 179 -15.17 -0.39 -20.41
C LEU A 179 -14.96 -1.83 -20.90
N PHE A 180 -16.02 -2.61 -20.96
CA PHE A 180 -16.01 -4.04 -21.24
C PHE A 180 -17.09 -4.38 -22.29
N PRO A 181 -16.86 -4.00 -23.57
CA PRO A 181 -17.86 -4.16 -24.64
C PRO A 181 -18.19 -5.64 -24.95
N ASP A 182 -17.36 -6.56 -24.52
CA ASP A 182 -17.55 -7.99 -24.75
C ASP A 182 -16.88 -8.86 -23.67
N ARG A 183 -17.22 -10.13 -23.67
CA ARG A 183 -16.66 -11.14 -22.76
C ARG A 183 -15.12 -11.26 -22.86
N SER A 184 -14.58 -11.11 -24.06
CA SER A 184 -13.14 -11.22 -24.30
C SER A 184 -12.37 -10.15 -23.55
N THR A 185 -12.87 -8.92 -23.57
CA THR A 185 -12.28 -7.78 -22.85
C THR A 185 -12.27 -8.00 -21.33
N ILE A 186 -13.37 -8.52 -20.75
CA ILE A 186 -13.41 -8.87 -19.32
C ILE A 186 -12.35 -9.92 -18.98
N VAL A 187 -12.29 -11.02 -19.75
CA VAL A 187 -11.33 -12.11 -19.54
C VAL A 187 -9.90 -11.60 -19.66
N GLN A 188 -9.59 -10.82 -20.69
CA GLN A 188 -8.26 -10.24 -20.89
C GLN A 188 -7.87 -9.34 -19.72
N THR A 189 -8.75 -8.46 -19.26
CA THR A 189 -8.48 -7.55 -18.12
C THR A 189 -8.18 -8.32 -16.85
N VAL A 190 -8.90 -9.41 -16.57
CA VAL A 190 -8.73 -10.16 -15.31
C VAL A 190 -7.48 -11.04 -15.33
N TYR A 191 -7.14 -11.65 -16.49
CA TYR A 191 -6.12 -12.70 -16.56
C TYR A 191 -4.80 -12.27 -17.22
N SER A 192 -4.82 -11.22 -18.05
CA SER A 192 -3.65 -10.82 -18.83
C SER A 192 -3.14 -9.42 -18.48
N GLU A 193 -4.02 -8.53 -17.99
CA GLU A 193 -3.64 -7.18 -17.64
C GLU A 193 -3.15 -7.08 -16.16
N PRO A 194 -2.41 -6.02 -15.80
CA PRO A 194 -2.04 -5.77 -14.42
C PRO A 194 -3.29 -5.66 -13.52
N LYS A 195 -3.22 -6.23 -12.32
CA LYS A 195 -4.32 -6.18 -11.33
C LYS A 195 -4.84 -4.77 -11.02
N THR A 196 -4.08 -3.74 -11.34
CA THR A 196 -4.47 -2.34 -11.23
C THR A 196 -5.67 -1.99 -12.11
N GLU A 197 -5.85 -2.67 -13.25
CA GLU A 197 -6.97 -2.41 -14.16
C GLU A 197 -8.31 -2.79 -13.49
N VAL A 198 -8.38 -3.95 -12.86
CA VAL A 198 -9.54 -4.33 -12.05
C VAL A 198 -9.72 -3.39 -10.86
N ALA A 199 -8.62 -3.01 -10.19
CA ALA A 199 -8.68 -2.13 -9.02
C ALA A 199 -9.17 -0.72 -9.32
N LYS A 200 -9.05 -0.23 -10.56
CA LYS A 200 -9.59 1.07 -11.00
C LYS A 200 -11.11 1.16 -10.83
N LEU A 201 -11.82 0.05 -10.96
CA LEU A 201 -13.28 0.00 -10.77
C LEU A 201 -13.72 0.42 -9.36
N ALA A 202 -12.85 0.34 -8.36
CA ALA A 202 -13.17 0.86 -7.04
C ALA A 202 -13.48 2.37 -7.02
N SER A 203 -13.06 3.12 -8.05
CA SER A 203 -13.42 4.53 -8.21
C SER A 203 -14.92 4.73 -8.40
N PHE A 204 -15.65 3.73 -8.88
CA PHE A 204 -17.12 3.78 -9.01
C PHE A 204 -17.79 4.08 -7.67
N CYS A 205 -17.25 3.59 -6.54
CA CYS A 205 -17.76 3.92 -5.22
C CYS A 205 -17.73 5.43 -4.89
N SER A 206 -16.90 6.21 -5.59
CA SER A 206 -16.85 7.67 -5.42
C SER A 206 -17.56 8.41 -6.55
N THR A 207 -17.68 7.82 -7.73
CA THR A 207 -18.36 8.39 -8.90
C THR A 207 -19.87 8.25 -8.79
N TYR A 208 -20.34 7.13 -8.23
CA TYR A 208 -21.74 6.78 -8.04
C TYR A 208 -22.05 6.65 -6.53
N ASP A 209 -21.80 7.71 -5.77
CA ASP A 209 -21.83 7.72 -4.31
C ASP A 209 -23.23 7.43 -3.69
N ALA A 210 -24.30 7.72 -4.44
CA ALA A 210 -25.68 7.40 -4.06
C ALA A 210 -26.10 5.95 -4.40
N ASN A 211 -25.29 5.20 -5.16
CA ASN A 211 -25.63 3.84 -5.58
C ASN A 211 -25.57 2.85 -4.43
N TYR A 212 -26.69 2.19 -4.12
CA TYR A 212 -26.84 1.31 -2.97
C TYR A 212 -25.93 0.09 -3.02
N PHE A 213 -25.76 -0.53 -4.20
CA PHE A 213 -24.86 -1.69 -4.35
C PHE A 213 -23.41 -1.30 -4.02
N LEU A 214 -22.91 -0.20 -4.60
CA LEU A 214 -21.54 0.26 -4.35
C LEU A 214 -21.35 0.71 -2.90
N HIS A 215 -22.36 1.34 -2.31
CA HIS A 215 -22.34 1.70 -0.89
C HIS A 215 -22.19 0.45 -0.01
N THR A 216 -22.92 -0.62 -0.32
CA THR A 216 -22.83 -1.90 0.42
C THR A 216 -21.43 -2.53 0.27
N LEU A 217 -20.84 -2.49 -0.92
CA LEU A 217 -19.46 -2.97 -1.11
C LEU A 217 -18.45 -2.15 -0.31
N ALA A 218 -18.57 -0.82 -0.32
CA ALA A 218 -17.70 0.05 0.46
C ALA A 218 -17.86 -0.19 1.98
N GLN A 219 -19.08 -0.43 2.46
CA GLN A 219 -19.31 -0.82 3.85
C GLN A 219 -18.63 -2.14 4.19
N GLN A 220 -18.74 -3.15 3.30
CA GLN A 220 -18.09 -4.44 3.53
C GLN A 220 -16.56 -4.30 3.56
N ALA A 221 -15.97 -3.51 2.65
CA ALA A 221 -14.55 -3.21 2.69
C ALA A 221 -14.11 -2.61 4.04
N GLY A 222 -14.88 -1.66 4.58
CA GLY A 222 -14.63 -1.09 5.91
C GLY A 222 -14.73 -2.12 7.05
N LYS A 223 -15.69 -3.04 6.98
CA LYS A 223 -15.83 -4.14 7.97
C LYS A 223 -14.62 -5.08 7.93
N ASP A 224 -14.10 -5.39 6.75
CA ASP A 224 -12.93 -6.26 6.60
C ASP A 224 -11.65 -5.59 7.14
N ILE A 225 -11.49 -4.29 6.93
CA ILE A 225 -10.42 -3.49 7.55
C ILE A 225 -10.53 -3.53 9.08
N ALA A 226 -11.72 -3.30 9.62
CA ALA A 226 -11.96 -3.33 11.08
C ALA A 226 -11.66 -4.71 11.68
N LYS A 227 -12.06 -5.79 11.01
CA LYS A 227 -11.76 -7.17 11.42
C LYS A 227 -10.26 -7.41 11.54
N ALA A 228 -9.47 -6.95 10.58
CA ALA A 228 -8.02 -7.07 10.62
C ALA A 228 -7.43 -6.29 11.80
N LEU A 229 -7.84 -5.04 12.02
CA LEU A 229 -7.38 -4.21 13.13
C LEU A 229 -7.74 -4.81 14.49
N LEU A 230 -8.97 -5.29 14.67
CA LEU A 230 -9.42 -5.94 15.91
C LEU A 230 -8.64 -7.21 16.21
N SER A 231 -8.21 -7.97 15.21
CA SER A 231 -7.47 -9.21 15.39
C SER A 231 -6.06 -9.04 15.97
N CYS A 232 -5.49 -7.83 15.91
CA CYS A 232 -4.15 -7.50 16.40
C CYS A 232 -4.16 -6.67 17.70
N ASN A 233 -5.33 -6.13 18.11
CA ASN A 233 -5.39 -5.13 19.16
C ASN A 233 -6.35 -5.54 20.27
N SER A 234 -5.80 -5.71 21.48
CA SER A 234 -6.59 -5.90 22.73
C SER A 234 -6.96 -4.56 23.37
N GLU A 235 -6.23 -3.49 23.09
CA GLU A 235 -6.35 -2.18 23.71
C GLU A 235 -7.67 -1.47 23.34
N THR A 236 -8.15 -0.59 24.23
CA THR A 236 -9.35 0.23 24.02
C THR A 236 -9.11 1.31 22.96
N ILE A 237 -7.87 1.86 22.91
CA ILE A 237 -7.46 2.86 21.91
C ILE A 237 -6.48 2.19 20.97
N ILE A 238 -6.82 2.17 19.69
CA ILE A 238 -6.02 1.55 18.64
C ILE A 238 -5.30 2.66 17.85
N PRO A 239 -3.97 2.85 18.02
CA PRO A 239 -3.21 3.76 17.18
C PRO A 239 -3.12 3.18 15.78
N VAL A 240 -3.60 3.92 14.78
CA VAL A 240 -3.65 3.47 13.39
C VAL A 240 -3.28 4.58 12.42
N ALA A 241 -2.55 4.23 11.37
CA ALA A 241 -2.39 5.05 10.20
C ALA A 241 -2.93 4.30 8.98
N PHE A 242 -3.57 5.04 8.09
CA PHE A 242 -4.13 4.50 6.86
C PHE A 242 -3.37 4.99 5.65
N GLU A 243 -3.07 4.08 4.71
CA GLU A 243 -2.49 4.33 3.41
C GLU A 243 -3.35 3.74 2.29
N GLY A 244 -3.17 4.29 1.08
CA GLY A 244 -3.89 3.83 -0.11
C GLY A 244 -5.18 4.58 -0.40
N SER A 245 -5.57 4.54 -1.67
CA SER A 245 -6.67 5.36 -2.20
C SER A 245 -8.04 4.94 -1.71
N VAL A 246 -8.25 3.65 -1.42
CA VAL A 246 -9.57 3.14 -1.00
C VAL A 246 -9.98 3.77 0.33
N VAL A 247 -9.14 3.67 1.36
CA VAL A 247 -9.46 4.18 2.69
C VAL A 247 -9.34 5.71 2.78
N LYS A 248 -8.43 6.33 2.01
CA LYS A 248 -8.23 7.78 2.04
C LYS A 248 -9.27 8.57 1.24
N LYS A 249 -9.84 7.98 0.18
CA LYS A 249 -10.75 8.68 -0.74
C LYS A 249 -12.21 8.26 -0.61
N ASN A 250 -12.50 7.17 0.11
CA ASN A 250 -13.87 6.68 0.28
C ASN A 250 -14.30 6.78 1.75
N ALA A 251 -15.10 7.81 2.05
CA ALA A 251 -15.60 8.06 3.40
C ALA A 251 -16.47 6.90 3.93
N THR A 252 -17.22 6.20 3.08
CA THR A 252 -18.07 5.06 3.47
C THR A 252 -17.22 3.91 4.00
N VAL A 253 -16.08 3.62 3.36
CA VAL A 253 -15.13 2.60 3.84
C VAL A 253 -14.60 2.96 5.22
N LEU A 254 -14.11 4.19 5.39
CA LEU A 254 -13.54 4.64 6.68
C LEU A 254 -14.61 4.68 7.78
N ASN A 255 -15.79 5.24 7.50
CA ASN A 255 -16.88 5.34 8.48
C ASN A 255 -17.40 3.96 8.89
N SER A 256 -17.50 3.01 7.97
CA SER A 256 -17.88 1.63 8.28
C SER A 256 -16.82 0.97 9.17
N CYS A 257 -15.54 1.16 8.88
CA CYS A 257 -14.46 0.66 9.73
C CYS A 257 -14.57 1.23 11.17
N ILE A 258 -14.73 2.55 11.31
CA ILE A 258 -14.89 3.23 12.61
C ILE A 258 -16.10 2.67 13.35
N SER A 259 -17.27 2.55 12.69
CA SER A 259 -18.51 2.05 13.30
C SER A 259 -18.35 0.64 13.89
N VAL A 260 -17.65 -0.26 13.19
CA VAL A 260 -17.40 -1.62 13.70
C VAL A 260 -16.45 -1.59 14.91
N ILE A 261 -15.42 -0.76 14.86
CA ILE A 261 -14.48 -0.60 15.98
C ILE A 261 -15.20 -0.05 17.22
N ASP A 262 -16.02 1.01 17.05
CA ASP A 262 -16.79 1.62 18.15
C ASP A 262 -17.80 0.64 18.75
N SER A 263 -18.47 -0.18 17.91
CA SER A 263 -19.36 -1.24 18.35
C SER A 263 -18.67 -2.30 19.20
N SER A 264 -17.34 -2.45 19.05
CA SER A 264 -16.50 -3.34 19.85
C SER A 264 -15.96 -2.67 21.13
N GLN A 265 -16.52 -1.52 21.53
CA GLN A 265 -16.11 -0.71 22.68
C GLN A 265 -14.63 -0.24 22.60
N LYS A 266 -14.12 -0.06 21.37
CA LYS A 266 -12.76 0.45 21.09
C LYS A 266 -12.85 1.71 20.24
N ARG A 267 -11.74 2.44 20.16
CA ARG A 267 -11.64 3.68 19.37
C ARG A 267 -10.36 3.69 18.55
N LEU A 268 -10.44 4.26 17.36
CA LEU A 268 -9.27 4.53 16.55
C LEU A 268 -8.63 5.87 16.96
N ASN A 269 -7.32 5.85 17.18
CA ASN A 269 -6.48 7.05 17.19
C ASN A 269 -5.77 7.13 15.84
N ILE A 270 -6.36 7.89 14.91
CA ILE A 270 -5.86 7.97 13.53
C ILE A 270 -4.68 8.95 13.47
N ILE A 271 -3.53 8.43 13.07
CA ILE A 271 -2.27 9.15 12.95
C ILE A 271 -1.98 9.37 11.45
N PRO A 272 -1.54 10.58 11.04
CA PRO A 272 -1.10 10.81 9.66
C PRO A 272 0.07 9.89 9.30
N SER A 273 -0.07 9.16 8.21
CA SER A 273 0.98 8.27 7.71
C SER A 273 2.16 9.07 7.14
N LYS A 274 3.36 8.48 7.23
CA LYS A 274 4.62 9.03 6.78
C LYS A 274 5.25 8.19 5.68
N SER A 275 6.01 8.84 4.80
CA SER A 275 6.75 8.14 3.75
C SER A 275 7.80 7.18 4.34
N ALA A 276 8.01 6.05 3.67
CA ALA A 276 9.09 5.11 4.01
C ALA A 276 10.46 5.80 4.08
N THR A 277 10.70 6.86 3.30
CA THR A 277 11.94 7.62 3.30
C THR A 277 12.23 8.30 4.65
N GLU A 278 11.21 8.65 5.43
CA GLU A 278 11.37 9.28 6.75
C GLU A 278 11.77 8.28 7.85
N SER A 279 11.75 6.97 7.57
CA SER A 279 12.19 5.94 8.53
C SER A 279 13.64 6.15 8.98
N VAL A 280 14.47 6.76 8.14
CA VAL A 280 15.89 7.05 8.41
C VAL A 280 16.12 7.90 9.66
N PHE A 281 15.08 8.54 10.19
CA PHE A 281 15.19 9.33 11.43
C PHE A 281 15.05 8.47 12.69
N TYR A 282 14.53 7.25 12.59
CA TYR A 282 14.12 6.42 13.72
C TYR A 282 14.80 5.04 13.76
N LEU A 283 15.84 4.83 12.91
CA LEU A 283 16.64 3.61 12.79
C LEU A 283 17.98 3.67 13.54
#